data_c3ed997b2a69657f88cdb868a9ccc56e
#
_entry.id   c3ed997b2a69657f88cdb868a9ccc56e
#
_cell.length_a   1.000
_cell.length_b   1.000
_cell.length_c   1.000
_cell.angle_alpha   90.00
_cell.angle_beta   90.00
_cell.angle_gamma   90.00
#
_symmetry.space_group_name_H-M   'P 1'
#
loop_
_entity.id
_entity.type
_entity.pdbx_description
1 polymer ?
#
loop_
_entity_poly.entity_id
_entity_poly.type
_entity_poly.pdbx_seq_one_letter_code
_entity_poly.pdbx_strand_id
1 'polypeptide(L)'
;MWLSLPWTVKMVFGELVDSVPILGSQRRSYILIGAAVTACGMLVLAGAAGGWLTFARADHLYVLGAMLLVIGTVVQNVVAEAMSTEVVPRRDPAGNARPEDDVRAELGMVQVISRLALSAGVLAVAGLSGWLASIFDRASVFLLGLVVPAISVIGVVLIRSETHERRPLDWRILGGGMAFGAAILALALGSVPFGQESIFTLSMAVICTMLVIVTRELDAKTRRAILFTSVIIFAFRASPSVGDGYFWWTLDVLKFDGAFYGTLRQTAAIIAVAALWLFSKQLTEYSVTTVLFWLAMAGTVLSLPNIGLFYGLHEWTQAMFGYGARSIALVNAATASPLAELSMIPLLTLIAFYATPGHRATWFALMASLMNTALVAGQLQTKYLNQIFVVDRGDYAELGSLLIATTVIGLIVPIAAIVLFGRRV
;
A
#
# COMPACT_ATOMS: atom_id res chain seq x y z
N MET A 1 -1.30 11.36 11.15
CA MET A 1 -0.80 12.34 10.16
C MET A 1 0.73 12.41 10.09
N TRP A 2 1.47 12.68 11.20
CA TRP A 2 2.94 12.73 11.21
C TRP A 2 3.62 11.46 10.65
N LEU A 3 3.10 10.28 11.00
CA LEU A 3 3.65 9.00 10.57
C LEU A 3 3.48 8.70 9.08
N SER A 4 2.61 9.43 8.37
CA SER A 4 2.44 9.29 6.92
C SER A 4 3.40 10.18 6.11
N LEU A 5 4.04 11.18 6.73
CA LEU A 5 4.93 12.12 6.06
C LEU A 5 6.08 11.42 5.29
N PRO A 6 6.83 10.47 5.88
CA PRO A 6 7.91 9.79 5.16
C PRO A 6 7.41 9.02 3.92
N TRP A 7 6.21 8.46 3.96
CA TRP A 7 5.58 7.80 2.82
C TRP A 7 5.20 8.78 1.71
N THR A 8 4.82 9.99 2.07
CA THR A 8 4.45 11.05 1.12
C THR A 8 5.67 11.56 0.35
N VAL A 9 6.82 11.70 1.02
CA VAL A 9 8.08 12.13 0.42
C VAL A 9 8.97 10.98 -0.06
N LYS A 10 8.40 9.80 -0.24
CA LYS A 10 9.11 8.56 -0.61
C LYS A 10 10.02 8.73 -1.84
N MET A 11 9.64 9.60 -2.79
CA MET A 11 10.44 9.89 -3.99
C MET A 11 11.81 10.49 -3.68
N VAL A 12 11.96 11.23 -2.58
CA VAL A 12 13.26 11.77 -2.12
C VAL A 12 14.21 10.63 -1.78
N PHE A 13 13.72 9.65 -1.05
CA PHE A 13 14.50 8.45 -0.72
C PHE A 13 14.83 7.64 -1.98
N GLY A 14 13.90 7.58 -2.95
CA GLY A 14 14.13 6.93 -4.24
C GLY A 14 15.30 7.55 -5.01
N GLU A 15 15.30 8.88 -5.14
CA GLU A 15 16.37 9.60 -5.82
C GLU A 15 17.73 9.43 -5.11
N LEU A 16 17.75 9.48 -3.78
CA LEU A 16 18.96 9.23 -3.00
C LEU A 16 19.52 7.82 -3.24
N VAL A 17 18.66 6.82 -3.23
CA VAL A 17 19.03 5.41 -3.45
C VAL A 17 19.57 5.17 -4.86
N ASP A 18 19.02 5.84 -5.88
CA ASP A 18 19.48 5.69 -7.28
C ASP A 18 20.74 6.48 -7.59
N SER A 19 20.93 7.64 -6.93
CA SER A 19 21.97 8.61 -7.33
C SER A 19 23.19 8.61 -6.39
N VAL A 20 23.04 8.25 -5.11
CA VAL A 20 24.11 8.39 -4.11
C VAL A 20 24.56 7.02 -3.61
N PRO A 21 25.69 6.47 -4.12
CA PRO A 21 26.25 5.25 -3.56
C PRO A 21 26.89 5.53 -2.21
N ILE A 22 26.50 4.78 -1.17
CA ILE A 22 27.09 4.86 0.18
C ILE A 22 28.00 3.64 0.36
N LEU A 23 29.25 3.85 0.80
CA LEU A 23 30.23 2.77 0.98
C LEU A 23 30.41 1.88 -0.26
N GLY A 24 30.25 2.43 -1.45
CA GLY A 24 30.38 1.71 -2.72
C GLY A 24 29.16 0.87 -3.12
N SER A 25 28.08 0.92 -2.37
CA SER A 25 26.85 0.18 -2.62
C SER A 25 25.65 1.12 -2.78
N GLN A 26 24.78 0.84 -3.76
CA GLN A 26 23.51 1.57 -3.95
C GLN A 26 22.32 0.90 -3.28
N ARG A 27 22.43 -0.38 -2.89
CA ARG A 27 21.30 -1.12 -2.31
C ARG A 27 21.59 -1.59 -0.89
N ARG A 28 22.68 -2.30 -0.68
CA ARG A 28 23.05 -2.87 0.64
C ARG A 28 23.14 -1.81 1.74
N SER A 29 23.87 -0.72 1.46
CA SER A 29 24.10 0.34 2.47
C SER A 29 22.80 1.00 2.91
N TYR A 30 21.86 1.23 2.00
CA TYR A 30 20.56 1.82 2.35
C TYR A 30 19.68 0.86 3.15
N ILE A 31 19.71 -0.46 2.87
CA ILE A 31 19.01 -1.45 3.71
C ILE A 31 19.60 -1.44 5.12
N LEU A 32 20.95 -1.42 5.25
CA LEU A 32 21.62 -1.36 6.56
C LEU A 32 21.31 -0.08 7.32
N ILE A 33 21.30 1.08 6.64
CA ILE A 33 20.91 2.36 7.24
C ILE A 33 19.45 2.28 7.69
N GLY A 34 18.54 1.81 6.84
CA GLY A 34 17.13 1.63 7.19
C GLY A 34 16.93 0.68 8.37
N ALA A 35 17.68 -0.44 8.41
CA ALA A 35 17.66 -1.38 9.54
C ALA A 35 18.19 -0.73 10.83
N ALA A 36 19.28 0.04 10.76
CA ALA A 36 19.83 0.74 11.91
C ALA A 36 18.86 1.81 12.44
N VAL A 37 18.22 2.58 11.56
CA VAL A 37 17.21 3.58 11.94
C VAL A 37 15.99 2.90 12.58
N THR A 38 15.53 1.76 12.03
CA THR A 38 14.46 0.96 12.62
C THR A 38 14.84 0.42 14.01
N ALA A 39 16.07 -0.09 14.16
CA ALA A 39 16.57 -0.55 15.45
C ALA A 39 16.66 0.58 16.48
N CYS A 40 17.16 1.76 16.09
CA CYS A 40 17.14 2.95 16.95
C CYS A 40 15.71 3.32 17.37
N GLY A 41 14.75 3.28 16.44
CA GLY A 41 13.33 3.53 16.74
C GLY A 41 12.78 2.55 17.78
N MET A 42 13.07 1.24 17.64
CA MET A 42 12.68 0.20 18.62
C MET A 42 13.32 0.44 19.99
N LEU A 43 14.61 0.80 20.05
CA LEU A 43 15.30 1.11 21.30
C LEU A 43 14.74 2.34 21.99
N VAL A 44 14.38 3.41 21.23
CA VAL A 44 13.73 4.60 21.79
C VAL A 44 12.35 4.25 22.36
N LEU A 45 11.56 3.43 21.66
CA LEU A 45 10.25 2.97 22.16
C LEU A 45 10.40 2.08 23.41
N ALA A 46 11.37 1.17 23.42
CA ALA A 46 11.66 0.34 24.58
C ALA A 46 12.09 1.20 25.77
N GLY A 47 12.97 2.18 25.56
CA GLY A 47 13.44 3.09 26.60
C GLY A 47 12.35 4.00 27.13
N ALA A 48 11.43 4.47 26.28
CA ALA A 48 10.25 5.23 26.70
C ALA A 48 9.27 4.36 27.52
N ALA A 49 9.01 3.14 27.07
CA ALA A 49 8.12 2.20 27.74
C ALA A 49 8.68 1.71 29.09
N GLY A 50 10.01 1.48 29.14
CA GLY A 50 10.71 1.02 30.36
C GLY A 50 11.12 2.14 31.30
N GLY A 51 10.93 3.43 30.92
CA GLY A 51 11.33 4.57 31.74
C GLY A 51 12.84 4.81 31.83
N TRP A 52 13.64 4.17 30.94
CA TRP A 52 15.11 4.31 30.97
C TRP A 52 15.59 5.62 30.32
N LEU A 53 14.81 6.14 29.38
CA LEU A 53 15.11 7.39 28.71
C LEU A 53 14.34 8.53 29.39
N THR A 54 15.09 9.43 30.04
CA THR A 54 14.55 10.53 30.85
C THR A 54 14.87 11.92 30.27
N PHE A 55 15.57 11.97 29.11
CA PHE A 55 15.97 13.25 28.51
C PHE A 55 14.81 14.02 27.87
N ALA A 56 13.68 13.38 27.62
CA ALA A 56 12.46 13.99 27.11
C ALA A 56 11.21 13.32 27.73
N ARG A 57 10.05 13.96 27.56
CA ARG A 57 8.77 13.39 28.02
C ARG A 57 8.47 12.11 27.21
N ALA A 58 7.81 11.14 27.85
CA ALA A 58 7.50 9.86 27.26
C ALA A 58 6.70 9.99 25.94
N ASP A 59 5.73 10.91 25.87
CA ASP A 59 4.94 11.18 24.68
C ASP A 59 5.82 11.59 23.47
N HIS A 60 6.80 12.49 23.69
CA HIS A 60 7.75 12.89 22.65
C HIS A 60 8.67 11.74 22.23
N LEU A 61 9.12 10.91 23.16
CA LEU A 61 9.92 9.71 22.85
C LEU A 61 9.14 8.68 22.03
N TYR A 62 7.86 8.47 22.33
CA TYR A 62 7.00 7.60 21.52
C TYR A 62 6.84 8.13 20.09
N VAL A 63 6.62 9.43 19.91
CA VAL A 63 6.54 10.05 18.57
C VAL A 63 7.87 9.90 17.84
N LEU A 64 8.99 10.21 18.50
CA LEU A 64 10.33 10.09 17.91
C LEU A 64 10.61 8.63 17.48
N GLY A 65 10.40 7.66 18.36
CA GLY A 65 10.62 6.25 18.06
C GLY A 65 9.75 5.76 16.90
N ALA A 66 8.46 6.13 16.90
CA ALA A 66 7.54 5.79 15.81
C ALA A 66 7.97 6.44 14.47
N MET A 67 8.44 7.70 14.47
CA MET A 67 8.96 8.36 13.27
C MET A 67 10.22 7.66 12.74
N LEU A 68 11.16 7.29 13.60
CA LEU A 68 12.35 6.52 13.21
C LEU A 68 11.98 5.17 12.59
N LEU A 69 11.00 4.45 13.16
CA LEU A 69 10.48 3.20 12.59
C LEU A 69 9.95 3.42 11.19
N VAL A 70 9.12 4.43 10.98
CA VAL A 70 8.53 4.71 9.67
C VAL A 70 9.60 5.11 8.66
N ILE A 71 10.55 5.98 9.03
CA ILE A 71 11.65 6.39 8.14
C ILE A 71 12.48 5.18 7.74
N GLY A 72 12.91 4.35 8.70
CA GLY A 72 13.70 3.15 8.44
C GLY A 72 12.96 2.16 7.53
N THR A 73 11.66 1.97 7.76
CA THR A 73 10.80 1.12 6.92
C THR A 73 10.67 1.68 5.50
N VAL A 74 10.45 2.98 5.33
CA VAL A 74 10.32 3.61 4.00
C VAL A 74 11.62 3.46 3.21
N VAL A 75 12.78 3.69 3.82
CA VAL A 75 14.07 3.51 3.16
C VAL A 75 14.25 2.06 2.69
N GLN A 76 14.01 1.08 3.54
CA GLN A 76 14.11 -0.34 3.18
C GLN A 76 13.11 -0.72 2.08
N ASN A 77 11.88 -0.23 2.17
CA ASN A 77 10.84 -0.49 1.18
C ASN A 77 11.22 0.04 -0.22
N VAL A 78 11.76 1.27 -0.30
CA VAL A 78 12.24 1.85 -1.56
C VAL A 78 13.31 0.98 -2.22
N VAL A 79 14.26 0.50 -1.42
CA VAL A 79 15.33 -0.37 -1.92
C VAL A 79 14.77 -1.73 -2.37
N ALA A 80 13.90 -2.34 -1.58
CA ALA A 80 13.29 -3.64 -1.91
C ALA A 80 12.47 -3.56 -3.22
N GLU A 81 11.70 -2.48 -3.41
CA GLU A 81 10.96 -2.25 -4.64
C GLU A 81 11.89 -2.06 -5.86
N ALA A 82 12.97 -1.29 -5.73
CA ALA A 82 13.96 -1.16 -6.80
C ALA A 82 14.60 -2.51 -7.15
N MET A 83 15.03 -3.26 -6.15
CA MET A 83 15.63 -4.59 -6.33
C MET A 83 14.67 -5.57 -6.99
N SER A 84 13.37 -5.50 -6.70
CA SER A 84 12.37 -6.37 -7.32
C SER A 84 12.32 -6.22 -8.86
N THR A 85 12.76 -5.09 -9.40
CA THR A 85 12.87 -4.86 -10.86
C THR A 85 14.21 -5.29 -11.43
N GLU A 86 15.25 -5.40 -10.61
CA GLU A 86 16.60 -5.71 -11.01
C GLU A 86 16.85 -7.21 -11.14
N VAL A 87 16.07 -8.01 -10.41
CA VAL A 87 16.18 -9.48 -10.40
C VAL A 87 15.85 -10.11 -11.75
N VAL A 88 14.99 -9.47 -12.54
CA VAL A 88 14.57 -9.99 -13.85
C VAL A 88 15.40 -9.36 -14.97
N PRO A 89 16.26 -10.13 -15.65
CA PRO A 89 17.07 -9.63 -16.75
C PRO A 89 16.20 -9.29 -17.96
N ARG A 90 16.43 -8.12 -18.56
CA ARG A 90 15.73 -7.65 -19.78
C ARG A 90 16.38 -8.16 -21.07
N ARG A 91 17.59 -8.72 -20.98
CA ARG A 91 18.35 -9.27 -22.08
C ARG A 91 18.72 -10.72 -21.79
N ASP A 92 18.82 -11.52 -22.86
CA ASP A 92 19.32 -12.88 -22.78
C ASP A 92 20.87 -12.89 -22.61
N PRO A 93 21.49 -14.04 -22.32
CA PRO A 93 22.95 -14.16 -22.21
C PRO A 93 23.69 -13.79 -23.51
N ALA A 94 23.00 -13.80 -24.68
CA ALA A 94 23.55 -13.38 -25.97
C ALA A 94 23.43 -11.86 -26.21
N GLY A 95 22.80 -11.12 -25.25
CA GLY A 95 22.64 -9.67 -25.34
C GLY A 95 21.38 -9.19 -26.09
N ASN A 96 20.55 -10.10 -26.62
CA ASN A 96 19.30 -9.75 -27.30
C ASN A 96 18.21 -9.38 -26.29
N ALA A 97 17.26 -8.53 -26.71
CA ALA A 97 16.09 -8.22 -25.91
C ALA A 97 15.20 -9.46 -25.74
N ARG A 98 14.79 -9.76 -24.51
CA ARG A 98 13.85 -10.85 -24.23
C ARG A 98 12.42 -10.44 -24.63
N PRO A 99 11.54 -11.42 -24.96
CA PRO A 99 10.12 -11.15 -25.21
C PRO A 99 9.49 -10.39 -24.02
N GLU A 100 8.69 -9.38 -24.32
CA GLU A 100 8.09 -8.52 -23.29
C GLU A 100 7.14 -9.31 -22.37
N ASP A 101 6.40 -10.28 -22.92
CA ASP A 101 5.47 -11.11 -22.15
C ASP A 101 6.18 -11.99 -21.13
N ASP A 102 7.35 -12.55 -21.48
CA ASP A 102 8.17 -13.34 -20.56
C ASP A 102 8.71 -12.48 -19.42
N VAL A 103 9.23 -11.30 -19.74
CA VAL A 103 9.73 -10.34 -18.74
C VAL A 103 8.60 -9.88 -17.83
N ARG A 104 7.42 -9.60 -18.38
CA ARG A 104 6.24 -9.19 -17.61
C ARG A 104 5.77 -10.29 -16.67
N ALA A 105 5.71 -11.54 -17.13
CA ALA A 105 5.32 -12.69 -16.32
C ALA A 105 6.30 -12.92 -15.16
N GLU A 106 7.62 -12.87 -15.42
CA GLU A 106 8.63 -13.02 -14.36
C GLU A 106 8.58 -11.86 -13.35
N LEU A 107 8.44 -10.61 -13.81
CA LEU A 107 8.23 -9.47 -12.90
C LEU A 107 6.97 -9.64 -12.05
N GLY A 108 5.88 -10.14 -12.65
CA GLY A 108 4.66 -10.48 -11.94
C GLY A 108 4.90 -11.51 -10.84
N MET A 109 5.65 -12.57 -11.12
CA MET A 109 5.99 -13.60 -10.13
C MET A 109 6.85 -13.01 -8.98
N VAL A 110 7.80 -12.13 -9.28
CA VAL A 110 8.57 -11.41 -8.24
C VAL A 110 7.64 -10.59 -7.33
N GLN A 111 6.63 -9.90 -7.91
CA GLN A 111 5.65 -9.15 -7.11
C GLN A 111 4.77 -10.08 -6.26
N VAL A 112 4.36 -11.24 -6.79
CA VAL A 112 3.64 -12.28 -6.01
C VAL A 112 4.46 -12.72 -4.80
N ILE A 113 5.73 -13.10 -5.00
CA ILE A 113 6.62 -13.55 -3.91
C ILE A 113 6.82 -12.43 -2.88
N SER A 114 7.04 -11.20 -3.34
CA SER A 114 7.22 -10.03 -2.46
C SER A 114 5.97 -9.78 -1.61
N ARG A 115 4.79 -9.87 -2.21
CA ARG A 115 3.51 -9.72 -1.49
C ARG A 115 3.25 -10.88 -0.53
N LEU A 116 3.55 -12.10 -0.95
CA LEU A 116 3.41 -13.28 -0.09
C LEU A 116 4.29 -13.14 1.17
N ALA A 117 5.54 -12.71 1.00
CA ALA A 117 6.46 -12.47 2.12
C ALA A 117 5.94 -11.36 3.05
N LEU A 118 5.45 -10.24 2.48
CA LEU A 118 4.85 -9.15 3.27
C LEU A 118 3.62 -9.63 4.06
N SER A 119 2.69 -10.31 3.40
CA SER A 119 1.45 -10.78 4.03
C SER A 119 1.73 -11.86 5.09
N ALA A 120 2.70 -12.74 4.86
CA ALA A 120 3.16 -13.71 5.86
C ALA A 120 3.79 -13.02 7.08
N GLY A 121 4.58 -11.97 6.86
CA GLY A 121 5.14 -11.15 7.92
C GLY A 121 4.06 -10.45 8.76
N VAL A 122 3.08 -9.83 8.10
CA VAL A 122 1.94 -9.19 8.78
C VAL A 122 1.15 -10.21 9.60
N LEU A 123 0.87 -11.39 9.04
CA LEU A 123 0.15 -12.46 9.73
C LEU A 123 0.93 -12.95 10.96
N ALA A 124 2.24 -13.16 10.83
CA ALA A 124 3.11 -13.59 11.93
C ALA A 124 3.13 -12.54 13.05
N VAL A 125 3.34 -11.27 12.71
CA VAL A 125 3.38 -10.18 13.70
C VAL A 125 2.01 -10.00 14.37
N ALA A 126 0.93 -10.03 13.61
CA ALA A 126 -0.43 -9.90 14.17
C ALA A 126 -0.77 -11.02 15.15
N GLY A 127 -0.40 -12.27 14.82
CA GLY A 127 -0.60 -13.42 15.71
C GLY A 127 0.29 -13.38 16.96
N LEU A 128 1.57 -13.05 16.77
CA LEU A 128 2.54 -13.04 17.87
C LEU A 128 2.37 -11.84 18.81
N SER A 129 1.98 -10.66 18.30
CA SER A 129 1.95 -9.44 19.08
C SER A 129 1.00 -9.51 20.28
N GLY A 130 -0.19 -10.07 20.11
CA GLY A 130 -1.15 -10.28 21.18
C GLY A 130 -0.64 -11.25 22.25
N TRP A 131 -0.05 -12.37 21.83
CA TRP A 131 0.53 -13.36 22.72
C TRP A 131 1.75 -12.81 23.48
N LEU A 132 2.67 -12.14 22.79
CA LEU A 132 3.84 -11.51 23.43
C LEU A 132 3.42 -10.43 24.43
N ALA A 133 2.43 -9.61 24.11
CA ALA A 133 1.91 -8.57 25.00
C ALA A 133 1.19 -9.14 26.26
N SER A 134 0.78 -10.40 26.25
CA SER A 134 0.21 -11.08 27.42
C SER A 134 1.25 -11.66 28.37
N ILE A 135 2.49 -11.88 27.89
CA ILE A 135 3.57 -12.52 28.66
C ILE A 135 4.64 -11.51 29.07
N PHE A 136 4.95 -10.56 28.20
CA PHE A 136 6.05 -9.61 28.38
C PHE A 136 5.52 -8.20 28.61
N ASP A 137 6.29 -7.40 29.35
CA ASP A 137 6.06 -5.98 29.48
C ASP A 137 6.32 -5.24 28.15
N ARG A 138 5.80 -4.01 28.03
CA ARG A 138 5.88 -3.24 26.78
C ARG A 138 7.31 -2.99 26.29
N ALA A 139 8.25 -2.73 27.23
CA ALA A 139 9.65 -2.50 26.87
C ALA A 139 10.28 -3.75 26.24
N SER A 140 10.06 -4.91 26.86
CA SER A 140 10.52 -6.20 26.35
C SER A 140 9.94 -6.55 24.98
N VAL A 141 8.66 -6.23 24.72
CA VAL A 141 8.04 -6.44 23.39
C VAL A 141 8.75 -5.60 22.31
N PHE A 142 9.08 -4.32 22.61
CA PHE A 142 9.85 -3.50 21.67
C PHE A 142 11.26 -4.01 21.46
N LEU A 143 11.93 -4.52 22.50
CA LEU A 143 13.26 -5.14 22.35
C LEU A 143 13.21 -6.42 21.50
N LEU A 144 12.20 -7.25 21.67
CA LEU A 144 11.98 -8.43 20.80
C LEU A 144 11.75 -8.00 19.34
N GLY A 145 11.17 -6.82 19.12
CA GLY A 145 11.02 -6.24 17.79
C GLY A 145 12.33 -6.01 17.05
N LEU A 146 13.49 -5.97 17.73
CA LEU A 146 14.81 -5.89 17.10
C LEU A 146 15.14 -7.09 16.19
N VAL A 147 14.41 -8.17 16.30
CA VAL A 147 14.47 -9.30 15.35
C VAL A 147 14.16 -8.83 13.92
N VAL A 148 13.28 -7.85 13.74
CA VAL A 148 12.89 -7.36 12.42
C VAL A 148 14.07 -6.71 11.67
N PRO A 149 14.77 -5.69 12.21
CA PRO A 149 15.96 -5.16 11.55
C PRO A 149 17.10 -6.17 11.45
N ALA A 150 17.22 -7.14 12.38
CA ALA A 150 18.19 -8.23 12.28
C ALA A 150 17.95 -9.12 11.04
N ILE A 151 16.69 -9.45 10.73
CA ILE A 151 16.32 -10.17 9.50
C ILE A 151 16.74 -9.37 8.25
N SER A 152 16.55 -8.03 8.24
CA SER A 152 17.00 -7.18 7.15
C SER A 152 18.51 -7.23 6.95
N VAL A 153 19.29 -7.21 8.04
CA VAL A 153 20.77 -7.34 8.00
C VAL A 153 21.19 -8.69 7.43
N ILE A 154 20.56 -9.79 7.87
CA ILE A 154 20.80 -11.13 7.34
C ILE A 154 20.48 -11.17 5.84
N GLY A 155 19.36 -10.57 5.41
CA GLY A 155 18.99 -10.47 4.01
C GLY A 155 20.07 -9.78 3.16
N VAL A 156 20.67 -8.71 3.68
CA VAL A 156 21.76 -7.99 2.99
C VAL A 156 23.00 -8.87 2.76
N VAL A 157 23.34 -9.72 3.74
CA VAL A 157 24.50 -10.64 3.62
C VAL A 157 24.26 -11.67 2.50
N LEU A 158 23.02 -12.07 2.27
CA LEU A 158 22.64 -13.03 1.23
C LEU A 158 22.62 -12.42 -0.18
N ILE A 159 22.58 -11.09 -0.32
CA ILE A 159 22.59 -10.43 -1.63
C ILE A 159 23.97 -10.56 -2.26
N ARG A 160 24.06 -11.25 -3.40
CA ARG A 160 25.32 -11.52 -4.11
C ARG A 160 25.61 -10.55 -5.27
N SER A 161 24.61 -9.88 -5.81
CA SER A 161 24.73 -9.01 -6.99
C SER A 161 24.33 -7.59 -6.64
N GLU A 162 25.14 -6.62 -7.08
CA GLU A 162 24.80 -5.19 -7.07
C GLU A 162 24.97 -4.64 -8.48
N THR A 163 23.93 -4.02 -8.98
CA THR A 163 24.01 -3.23 -10.21
C THR A 163 24.53 -1.84 -9.84
N HIS A 164 25.68 -1.46 -10.40
CA HIS A 164 26.26 -0.13 -10.22
C HIS A 164 25.89 0.76 -11.40
N GLU A 165 24.67 1.27 -11.43
CA GLU A 165 24.29 2.30 -12.38
C GLU A 165 24.54 3.67 -11.73
N ARG A 166 25.75 4.23 -11.93
CA ARG A 166 26.06 5.57 -11.40
C ARG A 166 25.33 6.63 -12.19
N ARG A 167 24.57 7.46 -11.51
CA ARG A 167 23.87 8.58 -12.08
C ARG A 167 24.14 9.85 -11.28
N PRO A 168 24.23 11.02 -11.91
CA PRO A 168 24.28 12.29 -11.19
C PRO A 168 22.96 12.55 -10.49
N LEU A 169 23.04 13.11 -9.27
CA LEU A 169 21.89 13.49 -8.46
C LEU A 169 21.04 14.56 -9.18
N ASP A 170 19.77 14.29 -9.36
CA ASP A 170 18.85 15.30 -9.90
C ASP A 170 18.29 16.19 -8.77
N TRP A 171 18.90 17.36 -8.65
CA TRP A 171 18.51 18.36 -7.65
C TRP A 171 17.06 18.83 -7.79
N ARG A 172 16.43 18.66 -8.95
CA ARG A 172 15.03 19.00 -9.17
C ARG A 172 14.11 18.02 -8.45
N ILE A 173 14.44 16.74 -8.49
CA ILE A 173 13.68 15.67 -7.81
C ILE A 173 13.92 15.80 -6.31
N LEU A 174 15.16 15.90 -5.87
CA LEU A 174 15.50 16.02 -4.45
C LEU A 174 14.92 17.31 -3.83
N GLY A 175 15.23 18.46 -4.41
CA GLY A 175 14.77 19.77 -3.91
C GLY A 175 13.24 19.93 -4.03
N GLY A 176 12.64 19.48 -5.13
CA GLY A 176 11.20 19.47 -5.31
C GLY A 176 10.49 18.58 -4.30
N GLY A 177 11.03 17.38 -4.03
CA GLY A 177 10.49 16.46 -3.03
C GLY A 177 10.62 16.99 -1.59
N MET A 178 11.74 17.63 -1.25
CA MET A 178 11.92 18.28 0.06
C MET A 178 10.97 19.49 0.23
N ALA A 179 10.86 20.35 -0.78
CA ALA A 179 9.92 21.47 -0.76
C ALA A 179 8.47 21.00 -0.63
N PHE A 180 8.12 19.93 -1.33
CA PHE A 180 6.82 19.28 -1.22
C PHE A 180 6.55 18.75 0.19
N GLY A 181 7.51 18.04 0.81
CA GLY A 181 7.41 17.58 2.19
C GLY A 181 7.22 18.72 3.19
N ALA A 182 7.98 19.82 3.03
CA ALA A 182 7.85 21.02 3.85
C ALA A 182 6.48 21.69 3.67
N ALA A 183 5.97 21.77 2.44
CA ALA A 183 4.64 22.33 2.16
C ALA A 183 3.52 21.51 2.78
N ILE A 184 3.58 20.16 2.67
CA ILE A 184 2.60 19.28 3.34
C ILE A 184 2.67 19.46 4.86
N LEU A 185 3.87 19.54 5.42
CA LEU A 185 4.06 19.74 6.85
C LEU A 185 3.44 21.08 7.30
N ALA A 186 3.68 22.14 6.56
CA ALA A 186 3.11 23.46 6.84
C ALA A 186 1.58 23.48 6.77
N LEU A 187 0.99 22.83 5.74
CA LEU A 187 -0.46 22.69 5.61
C LEU A 187 -1.05 21.85 6.74
N ALA A 188 -0.33 20.80 7.14
CA ALA A 188 -0.75 19.92 8.23
C ALA A 188 -0.77 20.60 9.59
N LEU A 189 0.24 21.45 9.86
CA LEU A 189 0.37 22.20 11.12
C LEU A 189 -0.55 23.42 11.15
N GLY A 190 -0.80 24.03 10.00
CA GLY A 190 -1.54 25.29 9.88
C GLY A 190 -3.05 25.17 10.08
N SER A 191 -3.61 23.95 10.22
CA SER A 191 -5.07 23.71 10.34
C SER A 191 -5.89 24.48 9.29
N VAL A 192 -5.38 24.53 8.04
CA VAL A 192 -5.94 25.32 6.94
C VAL A 192 -7.30 24.74 6.52
N PRO A 193 -8.34 25.58 6.29
CA PRO A 193 -9.60 25.13 5.68
C PRO A 193 -9.32 24.39 4.37
N PHE A 194 -10.03 23.29 4.12
CA PHE A 194 -9.80 22.41 2.96
C PHE A 194 -8.36 21.86 2.87
N GLY A 195 -7.70 21.64 4.02
CA GLY A 195 -6.31 21.18 4.07
C GLY A 195 -6.10 19.84 3.35
N GLN A 196 -7.07 18.92 3.41
CA GLN A 196 -6.99 17.61 2.72
C GLN A 196 -7.03 17.77 1.20
N GLU A 197 -7.93 18.62 0.70
CA GLU A 197 -8.07 18.95 -0.73
C GLU A 197 -6.82 19.69 -1.25
N SER A 198 -6.27 20.59 -0.46
CA SER A 198 -5.02 21.31 -0.79
C SER A 198 -3.84 20.36 -0.85
N ILE A 199 -3.69 19.45 0.10
CA ILE A 199 -2.66 18.41 0.11
C ILE A 199 -2.82 17.49 -1.11
N PHE A 200 -4.05 17.06 -1.42
CA PHE A 200 -4.34 16.23 -2.59
C PHE A 200 -3.95 16.93 -3.90
N THR A 201 -4.38 18.17 -4.08
CA THR A 201 -4.10 18.95 -5.30
C THR A 201 -2.61 19.19 -5.47
N LEU A 202 -1.91 19.58 -4.39
CA LEU A 202 -0.46 19.76 -4.40
C LEU A 202 0.26 18.45 -4.71
N SER A 203 -0.13 17.34 -4.08
CA SER A 203 0.44 16.02 -4.32
C SER A 203 0.28 15.60 -5.78
N MET A 204 -0.91 15.79 -6.33
CA MET A 204 -1.19 15.46 -7.73
C MET A 204 -0.35 16.32 -8.69
N ALA A 205 -0.24 17.62 -8.44
CA ALA A 205 0.57 18.52 -9.26
C ALA A 205 2.06 18.11 -9.25
N VAL A 206 2.60 17.79 -8.07
CA VAL A 206 3.98 17.34 -7.93
C VAL A 206 4.21 16.01 -8.64
N ILE A 207 3.32 15.02 -8.44
CA ILE A 207 3.43 13.69 -9.08
C ILE A 207 3.35 13.81 -10.60
N CYS A 208 2.40 14.59 -11.14
CA CYS A 208 2.29 14.82 -12.58
C CYS A 208 3.55 15.50 -13.14
N THR A 209 4.08 16.49 -12.44
CA THR A 209 5.32 17.19 -12.84
C THR A 209 6.52 16.22 -12.84
N MET A 210 6.67 15.43 -11.78
CA MET A 210 7.75 14.44 -11.67
C MET A 210 7.62 13.34 -12.73
N LEU A 211 6.39 12.88 -13.02
CA LEU A 211 6.12 11.91 -14.07
C LEU A 211 6.59 12.44 -15.44
N VAL A 212 6.30 13.71 -15.74
CA VAL A 212 6.78 14.35 -16.99
C VAL A 212 8.31 14.45 -17.02
N ILE A 213 8.95 14.81 -15.90
CA ILE A 213 10.42 14.92 -15.81
C ILE A 213 11.07 13.55 -16.02
N VAL A 214 10.63 12.53 -15.32
CA VAL A 214 11.21 11.18 -15.36
C VAL A 214 10.99 10.51 -16.73
N THR A 215 9.87 10.81 -17.41
CA THR A 215 9.54 10.20 -18.71
C THR A 215 9.96 11.01 -19.93
N ARG A 216 10.57 12.19 -19.76
CA ARG A 216 10.86 13.10 -20.87
C ARG A 216 11.83 12.53 -21.91
N GLU A 217 12.74 11.66 -21.49
CA GLU A 217 13.77 11.05 -22.35
C GLU A 217 13.24 9.79 -23.09
N LEU A 218 12.03 9.33 -22.74
CA LEU A 218 11.41 8.18 -23.36
C LEU A 218 10.71 8.55 -24.67
N ASP A 219 10.60 7.59 -25.56
CA ASP A 219 9.86 7.74 -26.82
C ASP A 219 8.37 8.02 -26.55
N ALA A 220 7.68 8.63 -27.52
CA ALA A 220 6.31 9.07 -27.37
C ALA A 220 5.32 7.91 -27.14
N LYS A 221 5.61 6.71 -27.68
CA LYS A 221 4.77 5.51 -27.51
C LYS A 221 4.84 5.03 -26.06
N THR A 222 6.04 4.81 -25.53
CA THR A 222 6.28 4.39 -24.14
C THR A 222 5.74 5.42 -23.15
N ARG A 223 5.95 6.72 -23.39
CA ARG A 223 5.40 7.78 -22.52
C ARG A 223 3.87 7.77 -22.47
N ARG A 224 3.19 7.51 -23.59
CA ARG A 224 1.72 7.38 -23.61
C ARG A 224 1.25 6.13 -22.86
N ALA A 225 1.93 5.00 -23.04
CA ALA A 225 1.62 3.77 -22.31
C ALA A 225 1.75 3.96 -20.79
N ILE A 226 2.81 4.62 -20.35
CA ILE A 226 3.02 4.99 -18.93
C ILE A 226 1.89 5.88 -18.41
N LEU A 227 1.48 6.89 -19.18
CA LEU A 227 0.38 7.78 -18.79
C LEU A 227 -0.92 6.99 -18.63
N PHE A 228 -1.27 6.13 -19.59
CA PHE A 228 -2.48 5.31 -19.51
C PHE A 228 -2.42 4.31 -18.36
N THR A 229 -1.26 3.70 -18.13
CA THR A 229 -0.99 2.86 -16.95
C THR A 229 -1.26 3.62 -15.65
N SER A 230 -0.72 4.85 -15.54
CA SER A 230 -0.90 5.70 -14.35
C SER A 230 -2.37 6.04 -14.10
N VAL A 231 -3.14 6.31 -15.18
CA VAL A 231 -4.59 6.57 -15.09
C VAL A 231 -5.35 5.33 -14.62
N ILE A 232 -5.02 4.13 -15.14
CA ILE A 232 -5.66 2.87 -14.71
C ILE A 232 -5.35 2.58 -13.24
N ILE A 233 -4.07 2.72 -12.85
CA ILE A 233 -3.65 2.53 -11.45
C ILE A 233 -4.40 3.49 -10.52
N PHE A 234 -4.46 4.76 -10.91
CA PHE A 234 -5.15 5.79 -10.13
C PHE A 234 -6.64 5.49 -10.01
N ALA A 235 -7.32 5.22 -11.12
CA ALA A 235 -8.77 4.94 -11.15
C ALA A 235 -9.13 3.70 -10.30
N PHE A 236 -8.31 2.65 -10.37
CA PHE A 236 -8.52 1.44 -9.59
C PHE A 236 -8.33 1.67 -8.08
N ARG A 237 -7.36 2.50 -7.69
CA ARG A 237 -7.04 2.79 -6.30
C ARG A 237 -7.88 3.90 -5.67
N ALA A 238 -8.48 4.76 -6.46
CA ALA A 238 -9.25 5.92 -6.00
C ALA A 238 -10.72 5.58 -5.67
N SER A 239 -11.08 4.31 -5.51
CA SER A 239 -12.44 3.91 -5.17
C SER A 239 -12.82 4.38 -3.77
N PRO A 240 -14.01 4.99 -3.58
CA PRO A 240 -14.50 5.41 -2.27
C PRO A 240 -14.87 4.21 -1.40
N SER A 241 -14.88 4.42 -0.10
CA SER A 241 -15.39 3.48 0.90
C SER A 241 -16.63 4.02 1.59
N VAL A 242 -17.30 3.19 2.37
CA VAL A 242 -18.47 3.60 3.17
C VAL A 242 -18.06 4.46 4.38
N GLY A 243 -16.76 4.44 4.75
CA GLY A 243 -16.27 5.10 5.95
C GLY A 243 -16.64 4.35 7.23
N ASP A 244 -16.62 5.09 8.35
CA ASP A 244 -16.84 4.50 9.68
C ASP A 244 -18.32 4.17 9.96
N GLY A 245 -19.25 4.69 9.16
CA GLY A 245 -20.69 4.51 9.37
C GLY A 245 -21.12 3.03 9.33
N TYR A 246 -20.54 2.24 8.41
CA TYR A 246 -20.79 0.80 8.33
C TYR A 246 -20.26 0.06 9.57
N PHE A 247 -19.07 0.44 10.06
CA PHE A 247 -18.49 -0.14 11.27
C PHE A 247 -19.36 0.14 12.50
N TRP A 248 -19.81 1.40 12.70
CA TRP A 248 -20.71 1.74 13.80
C TRP A 248 -22.03 0.99 13.71
N TRP A 249 -22.62 0.90 12.53
CA TRP A 249 -23.86 0.15 12.32
C TRP A 249 -23.71 -1.33 12.72
N THR A 250 -22.60 -1.98 12.35
CA THR A 250 -22.37 -3.38 12.71
C THR A 250 -22.19 -3.57 14.21
N LEU A 251 -21.60 -2.59 14.93
CA LEU A 251 -21.51 -2.62 16.39
C LEU A 251 -22.86 -2.38 17.04
N ASP A 252 -23.57 -1.36 16.59
CA ASP A 252 -24.78 -0.86 17.28
C ASP A 252 -26.02 -1.70 16.93
N VAL A 253 -26.16 -2.20 15.68
CA VAL A 253 -27.32 -2.96 15.21
C VAL A 253 -27.03 -4.47 15.21
N LEU A 254 -25.96 -4.93 14.56
CA LEU A 254 -25.64 -6.36 14.47
C LEU A 254 -24.95 -6.91 15.72
N LYS A 255 -24.60 -6.03 16.68
CA LYS A 255 -23.93 -6.39 17.94
C LYS A 255 -22.63 -7.18 17.74
N PHE A 256 -21.84 -6.78 16.74
CA PHE A 256 -20.50 -7.31 16.60
C PHE A 256 -19.59 -6.75 17.70
N ASP A 257 -18.71 -7.59 18.21
CA ASP A 257 -17.78 -7.23 19.27
C ASP A 257 -16.32 -7.21 18.80
N GLY A 258 -15.42 -6.69 19.62
CA GLY A 258 -14.00 -6.60 19.29
C GLY A 258 -13.34 -7.96 19.05
N ALA A 259 -13.78 -9.01 19.74
CA ALA A 259 -13.27 -10.37 19.56
C ALA A 259 -13.66 -10.92 18.18
N PHE A 260 -14.90 -10.66 17.74
CA PHE A 260 -15.38 -11.05 16.42
C PHE A 260 -14.61 -10.30 15.31
N TYR A 261 -14.33 -9.00 15.48
CA TYR A 261 -13.49 -8.27 14.53
C TYR A 261 -12.05 -8.81 14.48
N GLY A 262 -11.49 -9.25 15.60
CA GLY A 262 -10.22 -9.96 15.63
C GLY A 262 -10.26 -11.23 14.79
N THR A 263 -11.31 -12.02 14.94
CA THR A 263 -11.54 -13.25 14.15
C THR A 263 -11.68 -12.94 12.66
N LEU A 264 -12.46 -11.90 12.28
CA LEU A 264 -12.60 -11.47 10.89
C LEU A 264 -11.26 -11.10 10.27
N ARG A 265 -10.45 -10.29 10.95
CA ARG A 265 -9.13 -9.85 10.47
C ARG A 265 -8.16 -11.02 10.31
N GLN A 266 -8.13 -11.94 11.27
CA GLN A 266 -7.25 -13.11 11.21
C GLN A 266 -7.66 -14.06 10.08
N THR A 267 -8.95 -14.36 9.95
CA THR A 267 -9.47 -15.18 8.85
C THR A 267 -9.16 -14.54 7.50
N ALA A 268 -9.41 -13.25 7.36
CA ALA A 268 -9.11 -12.47 6.17
C ALA A 268 -7.62 -12.56 5.79
N ALA A 269 -6.70 -12.38 6.75
CA ALA A 269 -5.27 -12.44 6.50
C ALA A 269 -4.79 -13.84 6.07
N ILE A 270 -5.28 -14.91 6.70
CA ILE A 270 -4.96 -16.29 6.34
C ILE A 270 -5.41 -16.58 4.90
N ILE A 271 -6.65 -16.24 4.57
CA ILE A 271 -7.20 -16.50 3.25
C ILE A 271 -6.53 -15.64 2.18
N ALA A 272 -6.15 -14.39 2.50
CA ALA A 272 -5.40 -13.55 1.58
C ALA A 272 -4.04 -14.16 1.20
N VAL A 273 -3.29 -14.70 2.18
CA VAL A 273 -2.03 -15.40 1.93
C VAL A 273 -2.25 -16.64 1.06
N ALA A 274 -3.26 -17.45 1.39
CA ALA A 274 -3.61 -18.65 0.63
C ALA A 274 -4.02 -18.32 -0.81
N ALA A 275 -4.80 -17.26 -1.00
CA ALA A 275 -5.26 -16.80 -2.32
C ALA A 275 -4.09 -16.26 -3.17
N LEU A 276 -3.17 -15.49 -2.60
CA LEU A 276 -1.96 -15.04 -3.29
C LEU A 276 -1.16 -16.21 -3.84
N TRP A 277 -1.00 -17.26 -3.05
CA TRP A 277 -0.30 -18.48 -3.50
C TRP A 277 -1.08 -19.23 -4.57
N LEU A 278 -2.39 -19.45 -4.36
CA LEU A 278 -3.25 -20.21 -5.26
C LEU A 278 -3.43 -19.53 -6.62
N PHE A 279 -3.62 -18.22 -6.65
CA PHE A 279 -3.86 -17.46 -7.88
C PHE A 279 -2.59 -16.86 -8.51
N SER A 280 -1.41 -17.17 -7.97
CA SER A 280 -0.13 -16.63 -8.45
C SER A 280 0.07 -16.80 -9.96
N LYS A 281 -0.23 -17.98 -10.50
CA LYS A 281 -0.09 -18.31 -11.91
C LYS A 281 -1.04 -17.50 -12.77
N GLN A 282 -2.31 -17.41 -12.40
CA GLN A 282 -3.34 -16.66 -13.14
C GLN A 282 -3.01 -15.16 -13.17
N LEU A 283 -2.48 -14.62 -12.07
CA LEU A 283 -2.10 -13.20 -11.98
C LEU A 283 -0.92 -12.83 -12.88
N THR A 284 -0.08 -13.81 -13.24
CA THR A 284 1.14 -13.58 -14.04
C THR A 284 0.99 -13.97 -15.51
N GLU A 285 0.10 -14.91 -15.82
CA GLU A 285 -0.10 -15.40 -17.21
C GLU A 285 -1.13 -14.59 -18.00
N TYR A 286 -2.14 -14.04 -17.34
CA TYR A 286 -3.14 -13.20 -18.03
C TYR A 286 -2.69 -11.75 -18.15
N SER A 287 -3.23 -11.05 -19.15
CA SER A 287 -2.96 -9.62 -19.30
C SER A 287 -3.42 -8.85 -18.06
N VAL A 288 -2.65 -7.86 -17.65
CA VAL A 288 -2.92 -7.07 -16.45
C VAL A 288 -4.31 -6.44 -16.49
N THR A 289 -4.73 -5.93 -17.65
CA THR A 289 -6.04 -5.31 -17.83
C THR A 289 -7.19 -6.31 -17.67
N THR A 290 -7.00 -7.55 -18.14
CA THR A 290 -7.96 -8.65 -17.96
C THR A 290 -8.09 -9.01 -16.48
N VAL A 291 -6.97 -9.14 -15.78
CA VAL A 291 -6.95 -9.44 -14.34
C VAL A 291 -7.66 -8.33 -13.55
N LEU A 292 -7.33 -7.07 -13.81
CA LEU A 292 -7.96 -5.94 -13.14
C LEU A 292 -9.46 -5.84 -13.41
N PHE A 293 -9.89 -6.13 -14.65
CA PHE A 293 -11.30 -6.18 -15.00
C PHE A 293 -12.06 -7.23 -14.17
N TRP A 294 -11.55 -8.46 -14.12
CA TRP A 294 -12.18 -9.53 -13.35
C TRP A 294 -12.13 -9.27 -11.84
N LEU A 295 -11.06 -8.67 -11.32
CA LEU A 295 -10.98 -8.29 -9.92
C LEU A 295 -11.99 -7.18 -9.57
N ALA A 296 -12.22 -6.20 -10.46
CA ALA A 296 -13.24 -5.17 -10.25
C ALA A 296 -14.65 -5.79 -10.24
N MET A 297 -14.95 -6.68 -11.19
CA MET A 297 -16.22 -7.41 -11.24
C MET A 297 -16.44 -8.27 -9.99
N ALA A 298 -15.44 -9.08 -9.64
CA ALA A 298 -15.51 -9.93 -8.43
C ALA A 298 -15.68 -9.07 -7.16
N GLY A 299 -14.92 -7.96 -7.03
CA GLY A 299 -15.04 -7.04 -5.90
C GLY A 299 -16.45 -6.48 -5.75
N THR A 300 -17.10 -6.13 -6.86
CA THR A 300 -18.49 -5.67 -6.86
C THR A 300 -19.45 -6.76 -6.39
N VAL A 301 -19.35 -7.96 -6.96
CA VAL A 301 -20.20 -9.10 -6.56
C VAL A 301 -20.01 -9.43 -5.07
N LEU A 302 -18.77 -9.43 -4.60
CA LEU A 302 -18.43 -9.72 -3.21
C LEU A 302 -18.74 -8.55 -2.24
N SER A 303 -19.09 -7.37 -2.73
CA SER A 303 -19.63 -6.28 -1.89
C SER A 303 -21.15 -6.40 -1.65
N LEU A 304 -21.88 -7.17 -2.48
CA LEU A 304 -23.33 -7.33 -2.36
C LEU A 304 -23.79 -7.93 -1.03
N PRO A 305 -23.07 -8.88 -0.38
CA PRO A 305 -23.44 -9.34 0.95
C PRO A 305 -23.48 -8.23 2.02
N ASN A 306 -22.64 -7.21 1.93
CA ASN A 306 -22.68 -6.07 2.86
C ASN A 306 -23.95 -5.22 2.66
N ILE A 307 -24.36 -5.02 1.40
CA ILE A 307 -25.64 -4.38 1.07
C ILE A 307 -26.79 -5.27 1.56
N GLY A 308 -26.73 -6.58 1.29
CA GLY A 308 -27.72 -7.53 1.74
C GLY A 308 -27.88 -7.57 3.26
N LEU A 309 -26.77 -7.50 4.02
CA LEU A 309 -26.80 -7.43 5.48
C LEU A 309 -27.61 -6.24 5.98
N PHE A 310 -27.43 -5.06 5.34
CA PHE A 310 -28.18 -3.87 5.70
C PHE A 310 -29.67 -4.00 5.43
N TYR A 311 -30.06 -4.68 4.33
CA TYR A 311 -31.45 -4.94 3.96
C TYR A 311 -32.04 -6.23 4.55
N GLY A 312 -31.47 -6.77 5.63
CA GLY A 312 -32.04 -7.89 6.37
C GLY A 312 -31.78 -9.28 5.79
N LEU A 313 -30.81 -9.44 4.86
CA LEU A 313 -30.41 -10.74 4.32
C LEU A 313 -30.11 -11.76 5.42
N HIS A 314 -29.52 -11.32 6.52
CA HIS A 314 -29.16 -12.17 7.65
C HIS A 314 -30.38 -12.75 8.39
N GLU A 315 -31.50 -12.04 8.40
CA GLU A 315 -32.77 -12.54 8.99
C GLU A 315 -33.34 -13.69 8.15
N TRP A 316 -33.34 -13.48 6.83
CA TRP A 316 -33.80 -14.49 5.89
C TRP A 316 -32.91 -15.75 5.92
N THR A 317 -31.56 -15.57 5.88
CA THR A 317 -30.63 -16.70 5.93
C THR A 317 -30.67 -17.42 7.28
N GLN A 318 -30.92 -16.71 8.39
CA GLN A 318 -31.09 -17.29 9.69
C GLN A 318 -32.36 -18.16 9.76
N ALA A 319 -33.48 -17.68 9.17
CA ALA A 319 -34.74 -18.41 9.15
C ALA A 319 -34.67 -19.65 8.29
N MET A 320 -33.99 -19.58 7.12
CA MET A 320 -33.96 -20.67 6.14
C MET A 320 -32.87 -21.71 6.36
N PHE A 321 -31.68 -21.25 6.82
CA PHE A 321 -30.44 -22.04 6.85
C PHE A 321 -29.74 -22.04 8.21
N GLY A 322 -30.19 -21.24 9.17
CA GLY A 322 -29.53 -21.08 10.46
C GLY A 322 -28.28 -20.17 10.45
N TYR A 323 -27.99 -19.47 9.35
CA TYR A 323 -26.83 -18.60 9.21
C TYR A 323 -27.19 -17.12 9.42
N GLY A 324 -26.72 -16.54 10.52
CA GLY A 324 -26.98 -15.16 10.87
C GLY A 324 -25.91 -14.17 10.33
N ALA A 325 -26.00 -12.92 10.78
CA ALA A 325 -25.14 -11.83 10.35
C ALA A 325 -23.64 -12.11 10.50
N ARG A 326 -23.21 -12.74 11.59
CA ARG A 326 -21.79 -13.12 11.81
C ARG A 326 -21.28 -14.09 10.77
N SER A 327 -22.09 -15.07 10.34
CA SER A 327 -21.71 -16.04 9.31
C SER A 327 -21.53 -15.34 7.95
N ILE A 328 -22.45 -14.46 7.57
CA ILE A 328 -22.36 -13.69 6.32
C ILE A 328 -21.11 -12.79 6.34
N ALA A 329 -20.86 -12.09 7.45
CA ALA A 329 -19.69 -11.23 7.59
C ALA A 329 -18.37 -12.02 7.50
N LEU A 330 -18.32 -13.23 8.07
CA LEU A 330 -17.15 -14.10 8.00
C LEU A 330 -16.90 -14.58 6.55
N VAL A 331 -17.94 -15.03 5.85
CA VAL A 331 -17.84 -15.42 4.43
C VAL A 331 -17.41 -14.22 3.57
N ASN A 332 -17.99 -13.05 3.81
CA ASN A 332 -17.62 -11.85 3.09
C ASN A 332 -16.15 -11.44 3.34
N ALA A 333 -15.70 -11.46 4.59
CA ALA A 333 -14.31 -11.17 4.92
C ALA A 333 -13.34 -12.19 4.28
N ALA A 334 -13.72 -13.45 4.28
CA ALA A 334 -12.96 -14.53 3.65
C ALA A 334 -12.84 -14.41 2.13
N THR A 335 -13.85 -13.87 1.46
CA THR A 335 -13.90 -13.79 -0.01
C THR A 335 -13.45 -12.43 -0.55
N ALA A 336 -13.78 -11.33 0.12
CA ALA A 336 -13.47 -9.98 -0.33
C ALA A 336 -12.03 -9.54 0.01
N SER A 337 -11.51 -9.95 1.17
CA SER A 337 -10.17 -9.57 1.62
C SER A 337 -9.04 -9.98 0.67
N PRO A 338 -9.03 -11.20 0.10
CA PRO A 338 -8.02 -11.59 -0.87
C PRO A 338 -7.95 -10.69 -2.11
N LEU A 339 -9.08 -10.15 -2.56
CA LEU A 339 -9.11 -9.31 -3.78
C LEU A 339 -8.28 -8.05 -3.64
N ALA A 340 -8.23 -7.45 -2.45
CA ALA A 340 -7.41 -6.28 -2.19
C ALA A 340 -5.91 -6.58 -2.38
N GLU A 341 -5.43 -7.71 -1.87
CA GLU A 341 -4.05 -8.15 -2.03
C GLU A 341 -3.76 -8.60 -3.48
N LEU A 342 -4.65 -9.37 -4.09
CA LEU A 342 -4.52 -9.82 -5.48
C LEU A 342 -4.47 -8.66 -6.46
N SER A 343 -5.23 -7.58 -6.22
CA SER A 343 -5.25 -6.39 -7.09
C SER A 343 -3.92 -5.63 -7.09
N MET A 344 -3.12 -5.75 -6.05
CA MET A 344 -1.82 -5.10 -5.98
C MET A 344 -0.80 -5.71 -6.94
N ILE A 345 -0.90 -7.02 -7.23
CA ILE A 345 0.06 -7.71 -8.10
C ILE A 345 0.10 -7.13 -9.52
N PRO A 346 -1.02 -7.07 -10.27
CA PRO A 346 -1.01 -6.50 -11.62
C PRO A 346 -0.58 -5.03 -11.63
N LEU A 347 -0.96 -4.23 -10.62
CA LEU A 347 -0.56 -2.83 -10.52
C LEU A 347 0.96 -2.70 -10.33
N LEU A 348 1.55 -3.47 -9.40
CA LEU A 348 2.98 -3.47 -9.15
C LEU A 348 3.77 -4.07 -10.34
N THR A 349 3.20 -5.05 -11.03
CA THR A 349 3.79 -5.62 -12.25
C THR A 349 3.91 -4.57 -13.35
N LEU A 350 2.85 -3.76 -13.57
CA LEU A 350 2.92 -2.63 -14.52
C LEU A 350 3.99 -1.61 -14.13
N ILE A 351 4.06 -1.27 -12.84
CA ILE A 351 5.08 -0.36 -12.33
C ILE A 351 6.47 -0.93 -12.59
N ALA A 352 6.70 -2.20 -12.27
CA ALA A 352 7.98 -2.88 -12.47
C ALA A 352 8.37 -2.99 -13.95
N PHE A 353 7.39 -3.24 -14.81
CA PHE A 353 7.62 -3.39 -16.26
C PHE A 353 8.14 -2.08 -16.89
N TYR A 354 7.56 -0.94 -16.54
CA TYR A 354 7.97 0.37 -17.05
C TYR A 354 9.14 1.01 -16.27
N ALA A 355 9.71 0.32 -15.29
CA ALA A 355 10.85 0.83 -14.54
C ALA A 355 12.09 0.96 -15.43
N THR A 356 12.57 2.20 -15.62
CA THR A 356 13.72 2.51 -16.46
C THR A 356 15.04 2.25 -15.73
N PRO A 357 16.08 1.75 -16.44
CA PRO A 357 17.42 1.63 -15.87
C PRO A 357 17.91 2.98 -15.32
N GLY A 358 18.60 2.97 -14.18
CA GLY A 358 19.15 4.17 -13.52
C GLY A 358 18.15 4.99 -12.70
N HIS A 359 16.83 4.71 -12.80
CA HIS A 359 15.78 5.43 -12.04
C HIS A 359 14.79 4.50 -11.33
N ARG A 360 15.17 3.28 -11.05
CA ARG A 360 14.23 2.25 -10.59
C ARG A 360 13.60 2.57 -9.24
N ALA A 361 14.41 3.00 -8.28
CA ALA A 361 13.92 3.40 -6.96
C ALA A 361 13.05 4.67 -7.03
N THR A 362 13.52 5.68 -7.77
CA THR A 362 12.78 6.92 -8.01
C THR A 362 11.44 6.65 -8.70
N TRP A 363 11.44 5.80 -9.72
CA TRP A 363 10.24 5.41 -10.46
C TRP A 363 9.22 4.70 -9.56
N PHE A 364 9.66 3.65 -8.83
CA PHE A 364 8.78 2.95 -7.90
C PHE A 364 8.23 3.89 -6.81
N ALA A 365 9.09 4.74 -6.25
CA ALA A 365 8.67 5.71 -5.24
C ALA A 365 7.63 6.71 -5.78
N LEU A 366 7.80 7.17 -7.02
CA LEU A 366 6.87 8.06 -7.71
C LEU A 366 5.50 7.37 -7.93
N MET A 367 5.53 6.15 -8.44
CA MET A 367 4.30 5.37 -8.68
C MET A 367 3.61 4.95 -7.38
N ALA A 368 4.36 4.63 -6.32
CA ALA A 368 3.81 4.42 -5.00
C ALA A 368 3.16 5.70 -4.43
N SER A 369 3.76 6.86 -4.67
CA SER A 369 3.16 8.16 -4.30
C SER A 369 1.86 8.41 -5.08
N LEU A 370 1.79 8.05 -6.37
CA LEU A 370 0.56 8.09 -7.15
C LEU A 370 -0.52 7.19 -6.56
N MET A 371 -0.17 5.96 -6.20
CA MET A 371 -1.09 5.01 -5.57
C MET A 371 -1.60 5.52 -4.22
N ASN A 372 -0.75 6.13 -3.41
CA ASN A 372 -1.13 6.72 -2.12
C ASN A 372 -2.03 7.96 -2.32
N THR A 373 -1.74 8.79 -3.31
CA THR A 373 -2.58 9.95 -3.65
C THR A 373 -3.94 9.50 -4.19
N ALA A 374 -4.01 8.39 -4.91
CA ALA A 374 -5.27 7.77 -5.31
C ALA A 374 -6.11 7.31 -4.10
N LEU A 375 -5.49 6.76 -3.05
CA LEU A 375 -6.20 6.46 -1.79
C LEU A 375 -6.76 7.72 -1.14
N VAL A 376 -6.00 8.83 -1.13
CA VAL A 376 -6.49 10.12 -0.64
C VAL A 376 -7.69 10.60 -1.46
N ALA A 377 -7.67 10.43 -2.79
CA ALA A 377 -8.83 10.71 -3.65
C ALA A 377 -10.04 9.87 -3.25
N GLY A 378 -9.87 8.58 -2.97
CA GLY A 378 -10.94 7.72 -2.46
C GLY A 378 -11.48 8.20 -1.10
N GLN A 379 -10.61 8.63 -0.19
CA GLN A 379 -11.02 9.20 1.10
C GLN A 379 -11.78 10.53 0.94
N LEU A 380 -11.37 11.40 0.02
CA LEU A 380 -12.10 12.62 -0.29
C LEU A 380 -13.47 12.31 -0.89
N GLN A 381 -13.56 11.36 -1.83
CA GLN A 381 -14.85 10.90 -2.34
C GLN A 381 -15.74 10.37 -1.22
N THR A 382 -15.19 9.55 -0.31
CA THR A 382 -15.90 9.06 0.90
C THR A 382 -16.42 10.23 1.73
N LYS A 383 -15.58 11.25 2.00
CA LYS A 383 -15.98 12.45 2.74
C LYS A 383 -17.18 13.16 2.09
N TYR A 384 -17.13 13.39 0.77
CA TYR A 384 -18.21 14.08 0.07
C TYR A 384 -19.46 13.22 -0.08
N LEU A 385 -19.32 11.91 -0.27
CA LEU A 385 -20.47 11.00 -0.27
C LEU A 385 -21.17 10.97 1.09
N ASN A 386 -20.42 11.01 2.20
CA ASN A 386 -21.00 11.11 3.55
C ASN A 386 -21.62 12.50 3.87
N GLN A 387 -21.37 13.53 3.06
CA GLN A 387 -22.12 14.80 3.12
C GLN A 387 -23.46 14.72 2.38
N ILE A 388 -23.56 13.86 1.36
CA ILE A 388 -24.80 13.63 0.58
C ILE A 388 -25.67 12.60 1.30
N PHE A 389 -25.08 11.47 1.66
CA PHE A 389 -25.71 10.39 2.40
C PHE A 389 -25.20 10.45 3.85
N VAL A 390 -25.91 11.21 4.68
CA VAL A 390 -25.46 11.46 6.05
C VAL A 390 -25.64 10.20 6.89
N VAL A 391 -24.54 9.66 7.41
CA VAL A 391 -24.54 8.50 8.30
C VAL A 391 -23.80 8.86 9.58
N ASP A 392 -24.57 9.09 10.65
CA ASP A 392 -24.06 9.36 11.97
C ASP A 392 -24.24 8.14 12.89
N ARG A 393 -23.50 8.10 14.00
CA ARG A 393 -23.65 7.03 14.96
C ARG A 393 -25.02 7.07 15.62
N GLY A 394 -25.82 6.03 15.41
CA GLY A 394 -27.21 5.92 15.85
C GLY A 394 -28.25 6.34 14.80
N ASP A 395 -27.84 6.97 13.70
CA ASP A 395 -28.68 7.25 12.55
C ASP A 395 -28.06 6.62 11.28
N TYR A 396 -28.65 5.54 10.83
CA TYR A 396 -28.18 4.73 9.72
C TYR A 396 -29.14 4.70 8.52
N ALA A 397 -30.11 5.62 8.47
CA ALA A 397 -31.15 5.62 7.43
C ALA A 397 -30.57 5.65 6.00
N GLU A 398 -29.54 6.46 5.76
CA GLU A 398 -28.90 6.63 4.44
C GLU A 398 -27.76 5.62 4.16
N LEU A 399 -27.43 4.73 5.12
CA LEU A 399 -26.31 3.79 4.97
C LEU A 399 -26.49 2.85 3.77
N GLY A 400 -27.72 2.42 3.49
CA GLY A 400 -28.02 1.57 2.33
C GLY A 400 -27.70 2.27 1.00
N SER A 401 -28.14 3.54 0.85
CA SER A 401 -27.86 4.37 -0.31
C SER A 401 -26.36 4.60 -0.50
N LEU A 402 -25.63 4.85 0.61
CA LEU A 402 -24.18 5.02 0.61
C LEU A 402 -23.44 3.74 0.18
N LEU A 403 -23.86 2.56 0.67
CA LEU A 403 -23.32 1.25 0.27
C LEU A 403 -23.50 1.01 -1.24
N ILE A 404 -24.67 1.31 -1.78
CA ILE A 404 -24.95 1.18 -3.21
C ILE A 404 -24.09 2.16 -4.02
N ALA A 405 -24.05 3.44 -3.63
CA ALA A 405 -23.30 4.47 -4.33
C ALA A 405 -21.79 4.15 -4.38
N THR A 406 -21.19 3.74 -3.26
CA THR A 406 -19.77 3.37 -3.21
C THR A 406 -19.47 2.14 -4.05
N THR A 407 -20.36 1.14 -4.07
CA THR A 407 -20.23 -0.06 -4.89
C THR A 407 -20.30 0.27 -6.39
N VAL A 408 -21.24 1.10 -6.79
CA VAL A 408 -21.43 1.52 -8.20
C VAL A 408 -20.22 2.35 -8.68
N ILE A 409 -19.74 3.30 -7.90
CA ILE A 409 -18.54 4.09 -8.24
C ILE A 409 -17.30 3.19 -8.31
N GLY A 410 -17.13 2.28 -7.34
CA GLY A 410 -16.05 1.32 -7.31
C GLY A 410 -16.03 0.34 -8.49
N LEU A 411 -17.17 0.13 -9.16
CA LEU A 411 -17.27 -0.64 -10.38
C LEU A 411 -17.02 0.22 -11.64
N ILE A 412 -17.77 1.31 -11.77
CA ILE A 412 -17.82 2.10 -13.02
C ILE A 412 -16.46 2.75 -13.29
N VAL A 413 -15.84 3.38 -12.30
CA VAL A 413 -14.60 4.16 -12.50
C VAL A 413 -13.44 3.29 -12.96
N PRO A 414 -13.10 2.16 -12.30
CA PRO A 414 -12.05 1.27 -12.76
C PRO A 414 -12.34 0.64 -14.12
N ILE A 415 -13.58 0.19 -14.36
CA ILE A 415 -13.95 -0.44 -15.63
C ILE A 415 -13.88 0.58 -16.78
N ALA A 416 -14.37 1.80 -16.58
CA ALA A 416 -14.26 2.85 -17.59
C ALA A 416 -12.80 3.13 -17.96
N ALA A 417 -11.90 3.23 -16.95
CA ALA A 417 -10.49 3.41 -17.20
C ALA A 417 -9.86 2.23 -17.98
N ILE A 418 -10.22 0.99 -17.64
CA ILE A 418 -9.73 -0.21 -18.34
C ILE A 418 -10.24 -0.24 -19.79
N VAL A 419 -11.52 0.03 -20.03
CA VAL A 419 -12.11 0.00 -21.38
C VAL A 419 -11.52 1.10 -22.27
N LEU A 420 -11.35 2.31 -21.74
CA LEU A 420 -10.85 3.45 -22.51
C LEU A 420 -9.36 3.37 -22.80
N PHE A 421 -8.56 2.86 -21.87
CA PHE A 421 -7.10 2.94 -21.91
C PHE A 421 -6.41 1.58 -21.97
N GLY A 422 -7.06 0.47 -21.59
CA GLY A 422 -6.43 -0.83 -21.42
C GLY A 422 -5.85 -1.44 -22.70
N ARG A 423 -6.41 -1.12 -23.87
CA ARG A 423 -5.87 -1.58 -25.17
C ARG A 423 -4.54 -0.89 -25.56
N ARG A 424 -4.14 0.13 -24.81
CA ARG A 424 -2.97 0.96 -25.10
C ARG A 424 -1.84 0.78 -24.07
N VAL A 425 -2.01 -0.11 -23.14
CA VAL A 425 -1.12 -0.57 -22.09
C VAL A 425 -0.68 -2.00 -22.33
#